data_dea44d0e8af5e97be572424a7c9e7707
#
_entry.id   dea44d0e8af5e97be572424a7c9e7707
#
_cell.length_a   1.000
_cell.length_b   1.000
_cell.length_c   1.000
_cell.angle_alpha   90.00
_cell.angle_beta   90.00
_cell.angle_gamma   90.00
#
_symmetry.space_group_name_H-M   'P 1'
#
loop_
_entity.id
_entity.type
_entity.pdbx_description
1 polymer ?
#
loop_
_entity_poly.entity_id
_entity_poly.type
_entity_poly.pdbx_seq_one_letter_code
_entity_poly.pdbx_strand_id
1 'polypeptide(L)'
;MSKQAVAYREVSLLLRRPPGREAYPGDVFYLHSRLLERAAKVIADDNIAKQMNDLPEGLKPKVKGGGSLTALPIIETQAGDVSAYIPTNVISITDGQIFLESDLFNSGVRPAINVGI
;
A
#
# COMPACT_ATOMS: atom_id res chain seq x y z
N MET A 1 -6.76 0.01 -1.22
CA MET A 1 -5.80 0.60 -2.18
C MET A 1 -6.27 0.55 -3.62
N SER A 2 -7.00 -0.48 -4.04
CA SER A 2 -7.52 -0.57 -5.42
C SER A 2 -8.44 0.60 -5.79
N LYS A 3 -9.32 1.02 -4.87
CA LYS A 3 -10.21 2.17 -5.08
C LYS A 3 -9.45 3.49 -5.25
N GLN A 4 -8.37 3.68 -4.50
CA GLN A 4 -7.50 4.85 -4.64
C GLN A 4 -6.84 4.88 -6.01
N ALA A 5 -6.37 3.74 -6.49
CA ALA A 5 -5.76 3.63 -7.81
C ALA A 5 -6.77 3.94 -8.93
N VAL A 6 -8.01 3.45 -8.82
CA VAL A 6 -9.06 3.74 -9.79
C VAL A 6 -9.40 5.23 -9.79
N ALA A 7 -9.55 5.85 -8.63
CA ALA A 7 -9.82 7.28 -8.53
C ALA A 7 -8.68 8.11 -9.14
N TYR A 8 -7.44 7.75 -8.84
CA TYR A 8 -6.25 8.40 -9.39
C TYR A 8 -6.18 8.27 -10.93
N ARG A 9 -6.49 7.06 -11.43
CA ARG A 9 -6.58 6.82 -12.88
C ARG A 9 -7.59 7.72 -13.55
N GLU A 10 -8.81 7.82 -12.99
CA GLU A 10 -9.88 8.65 -13.56
C GLU A 10 -9.50 10.13 -13.59
N VAL A 11 -8.96 10.66 -12.50
CA VAL A 11 -8.47 12.04 -12.45
C VAL A 11 -7.36 12.27 -13.46
N SER A 12 -6.42 11.34 -13.58
CA SER A 12 -5.30 11.45 -14.51
C SER A 12 -5.76 11.44 -15.96
N LEU A 13 -6.74 10.60 -16.31
CA LEU A 13 -7.32 10.55 -17.65
C LEU A 13 -8.08 11.84 -17.99
N LEU A 14 -8.81 12.40 -17.03
CA LEU A 14 -9.48 13.70 -17.19
C LEU A 14 -8.47 14.84 -17.42
N LEU A 15 -7.31 14.78 -16.79
CA LEU A 15 -6.21 15.71 -17.00
C LEU A 15 -5.38 15.40 -18.26
N ARG A 16 -5.80 14.45 -19.07
CA ARG A 16 -5.14 14.01 -20.32
C ARG A 16 -3.72 13.51 -20.10
N ARG A 17 -3.43 12.92 -18.96
CA ARG A 17 -2.16 12.25 -18.71
C ARG A 17 -2.14 10.92 -19.50
N PRO A 18 -0.98 10.54 -20.06
CA PRO A 18 -0.91 9.32 -20.86
C PRO A 18 -1.20 8.08 -20.00
N PRO A 19 -2.13 7.19 -20.43
CA PRO A 19 -2.36 5.95 -19.74
C PRO A 19 -1.20 4.97 -19.97
N GLY A 20 -0.83 4.25 -18.92
CA GLY A 20 0.13 3.17 -19.01
C GLY A 20 -0.55 1.82 -18.94
N ARG A 21 0.08 0.84 -18.30
CA ARG A 21 -0.41 -0.51 -18.14
C ARG A 21 -1.82 -0.51 -17.50
N GLU A 22 -2.78 -1.22 -18.08
CA GLU A 22 -4.18 -1.29 -17.65
C GLU A 22 -4.83 0.10 -17.49
N ALA A 23 -4.40 1.05 -18.34
CA ALA A 23 -4.84 2.45 -18.31
C ALA A 23 -4.49 3.21 -17.01
N TYR A 24 -3.63 2.66 -16.16
CA TYR A 24 -3.09 3.38 -15.02
C TYR A 24 -1.88 4.21 -15.43
N PRO A 25 -1.75 5.48 -14.97
CA PRO A 25 -0.53 6.24 -15.19
C PRO A 25 0.64 5.62 -14.45
N GLY A 26 1.87 5.77 -15.00
CA GLY A 26 3.06 5.13 -14.43
C GLY A 26 3.36 5.53 -12.99
N ASP A 27 2.91 6.70 -12.56
CA ASP A 27 3.13 7.19 -11.19
C ASP A 27 2.13 6.62 -10.15
N VAL A 28 1.22 5.73 -10.53
CA VAL A 28 0.38 4.98 -9.58
C VAL A 28 1.25 4.16 -8.62
N PHE A 29 2.35 3.57 -9.11
CA PHE A 29 3.32 2.91 -8.25
C PHE A 29 3.83 3.85 -7.16
N TYR A 30 4.18 5.08 -7.51
CA TYR A 30 4.65 6.09 -6.57
C TYR A 30 3.57 6.47 -5.55
N LEU A 31 2.30 6.55 -5.98
CA LEU A 31 1.18 6.81 -5.07
C LEU A 31 1.11 5.76 -3.95
N HIS A 32 1.15 4.48 -4.31
CA HIS A 32 1.10 3.38 -3.35
C HIS A 32 2.37 3.30 -2.50
N SER A 33 3.53 3.45 -3.12
CA SER A 33 4.83 3.43 -2.44
C SER A 33 4.91 4.54 -1.39
N ARG A 34 4.55 5.76 -1.76
CA ARG A 34 4.55 6.90 -0.85
C ARG A 34 3.66 6.68 0.37
N LEU A 35 2.48 6.06 0.17
CA LEU A 35 1.57 5.75 1.26
C LEU A 35 2.14 4.67 2.18
N LEU A 36 2.65 3.58 1.61
CA LEU A 36 3.10 2.41 2.37
C LEU A 36 4.45 2.63 3.06
N GLU A 37 5.31 3.49 2.53
CA GLU A 37 6.60 3.82 3.16
C GLU A 37 6.43 4.57 4.49
N ARG A 38 5.25 5.09 4.78
CA ARG A 38 4.93 5.69 6.07
C ARG A 38 4.73 4.64 7.17
N ALA A 39 4.55 3.38 6.81
CA ALA A 39 4.54 2.28 7.76
C ALA A 39 5.99 1.97 8.15
N ALA A 40 6.39 2.40 9.33
CA ALA A 40 7.77 2.29 9.77
C ALA A 40 7.85 2.16 11.28
N LYS A 41 8.98 1.66 11.75
CA LYS A 41 9.35 1.71 13.16
C LYS A 41 10.31 2.89 13.37
N VAL A 42 9.96 3.76 14.29
CA VAL A 42 10.75 4.96 14.56
C VAL A 42 11.86 4.61 15.55
N ILE A 43 13.04 5.22 15.36
CA ILE A 43 14.17 5.08 16.27
C ILE A 43 13.77 5.48 17.70
N ALA A 44 14.32 4.79 18.69
CA ALA A 44 13.98 5.01 20.10
C ALA A 44 14.45 6.36 20.66
N ASP A 45 15.45 6.98 20.05
CA ASP A 45 15.99 8.29 20.49
C ASP A 45 15.07 9.42 20.06
N ASP A 46 14.44 10.11 21.02
CA ASP A 46 13.52 11.21 20.75
C ASP A 46 14.19 12.37 19.99
N ASN A 47 15.43 12.68 20.28
CA ASN A 47 16.15 13.77 19.64
C ASN A 47 16.41 13.47 18.16
N ILE A 48 16.75 12.23 17.84
CA ILE A 48 16.95 11.81 16.45
C ILE A 48 15.61 11.77 15.73
N ALA A 49 14.55 11.29 16.38
CA ALA A 49 13.21 11.24 15.79
C ALA A 49 12.68 12.63 15.42
N LYS A 50 13.01 13.65 16.21
CA LYS A 50 12.64 15.06 15.94
C LYS A 50 13.33 15.64 14.71
N GLN A 51 14.38 15.01 14.21
CA GLN A 51 15.14 15.46 13.03
C GLN A 51 14.63 14.91 11.71
N MET A 52 13.52 14.17 11.72
CA MET A 52 12.93 13.65 10.48
C MET A 52 12.50 14.78 9.54
N ASN A 53 12.85 14.64 8.26
CA ASN A 53 12.67 15.69 7.26
C ASN A 53 11.21 16.02 6.93
N ASP A 54 10.31 15.03 7.06
CA ASP A 54 8.91 15.14 6.63
C ASP A 54 7.99 15.67 7.71
N LEU A 55 8.53 16.10 8.86
CA LEU A 55 7.72 16.58 9.97
C LEU A 55 7.32 18.06 9.78
N PRO A 56 6.02 18.39 9.93
CA PRO A 56 5.59 19.77 10.04
C PRO A 56 6.27 20.45 11.24
N GLU A 57 6.65 21.71 11.08
CA GLU A 57 7.35 22.48 12.11
C GLU A 57 6.60 22.49 13.46
N GLY A 58 5.28 22.62 13.44
CA GLY A 58 4.46 22.62 14.65
C GLY A 58 4.42 21.31 15.40
N LEU A 59 4.78 20.19 14.76
CA LEU A 59 4.77 18.83 15.36
C LEU A 59 6.13 18.40 15.87
N LYS A 60 7.23 19.01 15.41
CA LYS A 60 8.59 18.62 15.80
C LYS A 60 8.80 18.55 17.32
N PRO A 61 8.35 19.53 18.13
CA PRO A 61 8.52 19.46 19.57
C PRO A 61 7.73 18.33 20.25
N LYS A 62 6.70 17.80 19.59
CA LYS A 62 5.80 16.78 20.13
C LYS A 62 6.20 15.36 19.73
N VAL A 63 7.20 15.19 18.87
CA VAL A 63 7.62 13.89 18.37
C VAL A 63 8.38 13.13 19.44
N LYS A 64 8.03 11.85 19.59
CA LYS A 64 8.73 10.90 20.43
C LYS A 64 9.24 9.72 19.59
N GLY A 65 10.32 9.11 20.04
CA GLY A 65 10.86 7.92 19.41
C GLY A 65 10.16 6.63 19.84
N GLY A 66 10.51 5.53 19.20
CA GLY A 66 10.06 4.18 19.57
C GLY A 66 8.69 3.77 19.07
N GLY A 67 7.96 4.65 18.37
CA GLY A 67 6.68 4.32 17.78
C GLY A 67 6.81 3.43 16.54
N SER A 68 5.75 2.70 16.21
CA SER A 68 5.71 1.89 15.00
C SER A 68 4.32 1.93 14.38
N LEU A 69 4.28 1.83 13.06
CA LEU A 69 3.05 1.71 12.29
C LEU A 69 3.15 0.51 11.37
N THR A 70 2.21 -0.41 11.49
CA THR A 70 2.06 -1.54 10.59
C THR A 70 0.88 -1.28 9.67
N ALA A 71 1.09 -1.40 8.37
CA ALA A 71 0.04 -1.24 7.37
C ALA A 71 -0.39 -2.60 6.81
N LEU A 72 -1.70 -2.81 6.72
CA LEU A 72 -2.30 -4.00 6.10
C LEU A 72 -3.14 -3.54 4.91
N PRO A 73 -2.53 -3.28 3.75
CA PRO A 73 -3.27 -2.88 2.56
C PRO A 73 -4.09 -4.05 2.02
N ILE A 74 -5.34 -3.78 1.67
CA ILE A 74 -6.24 -4.77 1.10
C ILE A 74 -6.36 -4.50 -0.39
N ILE A 75 -6.06 -5.49 -1.20
CA ILE A 75 -6.10 -5.42 -2.65
C ILE A 75 -7.12 -6.42 -3.17
N GLU A 76 -8.04 -5.92 -3.98
CA GLU A 76 -9.00 -6.75 -4.69
C GLU A 76 -8.38 -7.24 -5.99
N THR A 77 -8.46 -8.57 -6.23
CA THR A 77 -8.02 -9.17 -7.49
C THR A 77 -9.23 -9.58 -8.31
N GLN A 78 -9.07 -9.60 -9.63
CA GLN A 78 -10.09 -10.11 -10.55
C GLN A 78 -9.78 -11.58 -10.84
N ALA A 79 -10.69 -12.47 -10.42
CA ALA A 79 -10.55 -13.92 -10.62
C ALA A 79 -9.21 -14.50 -10.10
N GLY A 80 -8.66 -13.93 -9.04
CA GLY A 80 -7.40 -14.39 -8.45
C GLY A 80 -6.14 -13.97 -9.22
N ASP A 81 -6.25 -13.06 -10.20
CA ASP A 81 -5.10 -12.61 -11.00
C ASP A 81 -4.19 -11.67 -10.20
N VAL A 82 -3.17 -12.25 -9.56
CA VAL A 82 -2.15 -11.49 -8.83
C VAL A 82 -1.08 -10.88 -9.75
N SER A 83 -1.11 -11.21 -11.04
CA SER A 83 -0.17 -10.64 -12.03
C SER A 83 -0.64 -9.29 -12.59
N ALA A 84 -1.86 -8.87 -12.28
CA ALA A 84 -2.38 -7.56 -12.67
C ALA A 84 -1.52 -6.42 -12.08
N TYR A 85 -1.68 -5.22 -12.66
CA TYR A 85 -0.79 -4.09 -12.36
C TYR A 85 -0.82 -3.68 -10.87
N ILE A 86 -2.00 -3.50 -10.29
CA ILE A 86 -2.09 -3.05 -8.89
C ILE A 86 -1.61 -4.12 -7.90
N PRO A 87 -2.04 -5.40 -8.00
CA PRO A 87 -1.47 -6.44 -7.14
C PRO A 87 0.05 -6.56 -7.24
N THR A 88 0.61 -6.52 -8.46
CA THR A 88 2.07 -6.61 -8.69
C THR A 88 2.81 -5.46 -8.02
N ASN A 89 2.30 -4.24 -8.13
CA ASN A 89 2.90 -3.07 -7.51
C ASN A 89 2.94 -3.20 -5.98
N VAL A 90 1.83 -3.60 -5.39
CA VAL A 90 1.73 -3.73 -3.93
C VAL A 90 2.61 -4.86 -3.42
N ILE A 91 2.66 -5.99 -4.12
CA ILE A 91 3.56 -7.11 -3.77
C ILE A 91 5.02 -6.66 -3.74
N SER A 92 5.43 -5.82 -4.68
CA SER A 92 6.82 -5.34 -4.74
C SER A 92 7.16 -4.33 -3.64
N ILE A 93 6.18 -3.65 -3.06
CA ILE A 93 6.38 -2.66 -2.00
C ILE A 93 6.39 -3.31 -0.61
N THR A 94 5.52 -4.29 -0.40
CA THR A 94 5.29 -4.92 0.92
C THR A 94 6.31 -6.01 1.23
N ASP A 95 6.51 -6.27 2.53
CA ASP A 95 7.44 -7.29 3.01
C ASP A 95 6.87 -8.71 2.96
N GLY A 96 5.57 -8.85 2.84
CA GLY A 96 4.90 -10.15 2.78
C GLY A 96 3.46 -10.01 2.34
N GLN A 97 2.81 -11.13 2.07
CA GLN A 97 1.44 -11.16 1.60
C GLN A 97 0.65 -12.28 2.29
N ILE A 98 -0.65 -12.03 2.42
CA ILE A 98 -1.63 -13.04 2.83
C ILE A 98 -2.60 -13.20 1.67
N PHE A 99 -2.66 -14.40 1.10
CA PHE A 99 -3.54 -14.69 -0.02
C PHE A 99 -4.87 -15.28 0.48
N LEU A 100 -5.96 -14.68 0.03
CA LEU A 100 -7.32 -15.17 0.27
C LEU A 100 -7.85 -15.76 -1.03
N GLU A 101 -8.39 -16.99 -0.96
CA GLU A 101 -8.86 -17.69 -2.15
C GLU A 101 -10.36 -17.97 -2.07
N SER A 102 -11.05 -17.72 -3.20
CA SER A 102 -12.50 -17.95 -3.31
C SER A 102 -12.86 -19.43 -3.11
N ASP A 103 -12.04 -20.34 -3.62
CA ASP A 103 -12.29 -21.78 -3.50
C ASP A 103 -12.27 -22.23 -2.04
N LEU A 104 -11.35 -21.71 -1.24
CA LEU A 104 -11.31 -22.00 0.19
C LEU A 104 -12.53 -21.43 0.90
N PHE A 105 -12.92 -20.19 0.55
CA PHE A 105 -14.10 -19.56 1.13
C PHE A 105 -15.37 -20.37 0.83
N ASN A 106 -15.55 -20.81 -0.39
CA ASN A 106 -16.70 -21.60 -0.82
C ASN A 106 -16.72 -23.01 -0.21
N SER A 107 -15.56 -23.55 0.15
CA SER A 107 -15.46 -24.86 0.83
C SER A 107 -15.66 -24.76 2.34
N GLY A 108 -15.87 -23.57 2.88
CA GLY A 108 -16.14 -23.36 4.31
C GLY A 108 -14.95 -22.91 5.14
N VAL A 109 -13.78 -22.71 4.54
CA VAL A 109 -12.60 -22.17 5.22
C VAL A 109 -12.73 -20.66 5.32
N ARG A 110 -12.92 -20.13 6.54
CA ARG A 110 -13.14 -18.70 6.79
C ARG A 110 -12.41 -18.29 8.07
N PRO A 111 -11.42 -17.38 7.99
CA PRO A 111 -10.95 -16.69 6.79
C PRO A 111 -10.29 -17.63 5.77
N ALA A 112 -10.48 -17.34 4.49
CA ALA A 112 -10.06 -18.19 3.38
C ALA A 112 -8.56 -18.04 3.06
N ILE A 113 -7.72 -18.15 4.07
CA ILE A 113 -6.28 -17.93 3.97
C ILE A 113 -5.60 -19.18 3.41
N ASN A 114 -4.82 -19.00 2.35
CA ASN A 114 -3.96 -20.04 1.82
C ASN A 114 -2.61 -20.01 2.56
N VAL A 115 -2.42 -20.95 3.47
CA VAL A 115 -1.20 -21.03 4.29
C VAL A 115 -0.01 -21.66 3.57
N GLY A 116 -0.23 -22.22 2.37
CA GLY A 116 0.81 -22.85 1.56
C GLY A 116 1.55 -21.93 0.60
N ILE A 117 1.20 -20.67 0.58
CA ILE A 117 1.83 -19.68 -0.30
C ILE A 117 2.74 -18.76 0.48
#